data_6fab42cde5605778b2b9d3fdfb92e6ba
#
_entry.id   6fab42cde5605778b2b9d3fdfb92e6ba
#
_cell.length_a   1.000
_cell.length_b   1.000
_cell.length_c   1.000
_cell.angle_alpha   90.00
_cell.angle_beta   90.00
_cell.angle_gamma   90.00
#
_symmetry.space_group_name_H-M   'P 1'
#
loop_
_entity.id
_entity.type
_entity.pdbx_description
1 polymer ?
#
loop_
_entity_poly.entity_id
_entity_poly.type
_entity_poly.pdbx_seq_one_letter_code
_entity_poly.pdbx_strand_id
1 'polypeptide(L)' 'MSEHVQIRLISLLEEAANSFEQLETVTNRALLEIPAERVDEIRLIPIERDVLNDEDDMISEMDQLVLIRYRAEMEPE' A
#
# COMPACT_ATOMS: atom_id res chain seq x y z
N MET A 1 26.57 9.57 1.86
CA MET A 1 25.29 8.89 2.07
C MET A 1 24.48 8.96 0.80
N SER A 2 23.94 7.84 0.41
CA SER A 2 23.13 7.79 -0.80
C SER A 2 21.67 7.52 -0.43
N GLU A 3 20.77 8.22 -1.12
CA GLU A 3 19.35 7.98 -1.01
C GLU A 3 18.90 7.11 -2.17
N HIS A 4 17.93 6.27 -1.93
CA HIS A 4 17.31 5.49 -2.97
C HIS A 4 15.79 5.55 -2.84
N VAL A 5 15.12 5.36 -3.96
CA VAL A 5 13.67 5.38 -3.99
C VAL A 5 13.13 4.01 -3.64
N GLN A 6 12.18 3.98 -2.72
CA GLN A 6 11.46 2.77 -2.34
C GLN A 6 9.97 2.98 -2.51
N ILE A 7 9.25 1.90 -2.63
CA ILE A 7 7.79 1.94 -2.65
C ILE A 7 7.25 1.03 -1.55
N ARG A 8 6.10 1.43 -1.02
CA ARG A 8 5.33 0.61 -0.11
C ARG A 8 3.93 0.48 -0.68
N LEU A 9 3.44 -0.75 -0.79
CA LEU A 9 2.11 -1.03 -1.32
C LEU A 9 1.22 -1.53 -0.19
N ILE A 10 0.01 -0.98 -0.13
CA ILE A 10 -0.99 -1.36 0.85
C ILE A 10 -2.21 -1.81 0.07
N SER A 11 -2.65 -3.05 0.30
CA SER A 11 -3.82 -3.62 -0.37
C SER A 11 -5.04 -3.54 0.55
N LEU A 12 -6.13 -3.00 0.02
CA LEU A 12 -7.40 -2.93 0.73
C LEU A 12 -7.87 -4.33 1.15
N LEU A 13 -7.78 -5.29 0.22
CA LEU A 13 -8.22 -6.67 0.49
C LEU A 13 -7.31 -7.37 1.51
N GLU A 14 -6.00 -7.20 1.40
CA GLU A 14 -5.05 -7.83 2.31
C GLU A 14 -5.14 -7.29 3.73
N GLU A 15 -5.44 -6.00 3.86
CA GLU A 15 -5.62 -5.38 5.18
C GLU A 15 -7.03 -5.58 5.72
N ALA A 16 -7.88 -6.30 4.98
CA ALA A 16 -9.27 -6.53 5.33
C ALA A 16 -10.03 -5.22 5.61
N ALA A 17 -9.64 -4.17 4.91
CA ALA A 17 -10.31 -2.89 5.03
C ALA A 17 -11.60 -2.89 4.22
N ASN A 18 -12.71 -2.58 4.86
CA ASN A 18 -14.03 -2.65 4.23
C ASN A 18 -14.56 -1.29 3.78
N SER A 19 -13.79 -0.24 4.02
CA SER A 19 -14.21 1.11 3.67
C SER A 19 -13.00 1.99 3.42
N PHE A 20 -13.23 3.12 2.75
CA PHE A 20 -12.17 4.11 2.55
C PHE A 20 -11.64 4.66 3.88
N GLU A 21 -12.49 4.74 4.88
CA GLU A 21 -12.07 5.21 6.20
C GLU A 21 -11.06 4.27 6.83
N GLN A 22 -11.28 2.96 6.71
CA GLN A 22 -10.33 1.97 7.18
C GLN A 22 -9.03 1.99 6.37
N LEU A 23 -9.14 2.21 5.06
CA LEU A 23 -7.97 2.33 4.20
C LEU A 23 -7.13 3.54 4.60
N GLU A 24 -7.77 4.67 4.90
CA GLU A 24 -7.07 5.85 5.41
C GLU A 24 -6.33 5.54 6.72
N THR A 25 -6.98 4.83 7.63
CA THR A 25 -6.37 4.47 8.91
C THR A 25 -5.13 3.64 8.73
N VAL A 26 -5.19 2.61 7.87
CA VAL A 26 -4.06 1.74 7.59
C VAL A 26 -2.94 2.52 6.91
N THR A 27 -3.30 3.37 5.94
CA THR A 27 -2.33 4.18 5.21
C THR A 27 -1.63 5.16 6.15
N ASN A 28 -2.38 5.83 7.01
CA ASN A 28 -1.80 6.77 7.96
C ASN A 28 -0.87 6.08 8.96
N ARG A 29 -1.20 4.86 9.35
CA ARG A 29 -0.32 4.07 10.21
C ARG A 29 1.00 3.77 9.50
N ALA A 30 0.94 3.40 8.22
CA ALA A 30 2.14 3.17 7.42
C ALA A 30 2.98 4.44 7.29
N LEU A 31 2.33 5.59 7.12
CA LEU A 31 3.02 6.88 6.99
C LEU A 31 3.74 7.30 8.26
N LEU A 32 3.32 6.80 9.42
CA LEU A 32 4.03 7.08 10.68
C LEU A 32 5.44 6.49 10.69
N GLU A 33 5.69 5.49 9.88
CA GLU A 33 7.00 4.84 9.79
C GLU A 33 7.93 5.53 8.79
N ILE A 34 7.41 6.49 8.03
CA ILE A 34 8.16 7.17 6.98
C ILE A 34 8.19 8.67 7.30
N PRO A 35 9.39 9.29 7.40
CA PRO A 35 9.46 10.73 7.61
C PRO A 35 8.73 11.49 6.51
N ALA A 36 7.91 12.46 6.89
CA ALA A 36 7.06 13.18 5.95
C ALA A 36 7.85 13.85 4.83
N GLU A 37 9.02 14.37 5.14
CA GLU A 37 9.89 15.04 4.16
C GLU A 37 10.49 14.08 3.13
N ARG A 38 10.38 12.78 3.37
CA ARG A 38 10.89 11.75 2.45
C ARG A 38 9.82 11.16 1.55
N VAL A 39 8.56 11.49 1.79
CA VAL A 39 7.46 10.99 0.95
C VAL A 39 7.39 11.82 -0.32
N ASP A 40 7.57 11.18 -1.47
CA ASP A 40 7.53 11.85 -2.77
C ASP A 40 6.14 11.80 -3.40
N GLU A 41 5.43 10.69 -3.22
CA GLU A 41 4.16 10.50 -3.91
C GLU A 41 3.31 9.48 -3.17
N ILE A 42 2.01 9.71 -3.18
CA ILE A 42 1.01 8.75 -2.71
C ILE A 42 -0.03 8.63 -3.81
N ARG A 43 -0.29 7.41 -4.25
CA ARG A 43 -1.28 7.12 -5.29
C ARG A 43 -2.26 6.05 -4.86
N LEU A 44 -3.49 6.20 -5.33
CA LEU A 44 -4.50 5.14 -5.27
C LEU A 44 -4.56 4.47 -6.63
N ILE A 45 -4.40 3.15 -6.66
CA ILE A 45 -4.40 2.38 -7.89
C ILE A 45 -5.48 1.30 -7.78
N PRO A 46 -6.58 1.41 -8.57
CA PRO A 46 -7.57 0.34 -8.60
C PRO A 46 -7.06 -0.81 -9.47
N ILE A 47 -7.22 -2.04 -8.98
CA ILE A 47 -6.85 -3.23 -9.73
C ILE A 47 -7.93 -4.29 -9.59
N GLU A 48 -7.95 -5.23 -10.53
CA GLU A 48 -8.74 -6.44 -10.41
C GLU A 48 -7.83 -7.57 -9.93
N ARG A 49 -8.34 -8.37 -9.01
CA ARG A 49 -7.63 -9.54 -8.51
C ARG A 49 -8.51 -10.77 -8.62
N ASP A 50 -7.91 -11.89 -8.96
CA ASP A 50 -8.58 -13.17 -8.93
C ASP A 50 -8.41 -13.77 -7.54
N VAL A 51 -9.54 -14.07 -6.90
CA VAL A 51 -9.55 -14.64 -5.56
C VAL A 51 -10.44 -15.88 -5.55
N LEU A 52 -10.13 -16.83 -4.67
CA LEU A 52 -10.98 -18.00 -4.46
C LEU A 52 -12.10 -17.63 -3.49
N ASN A 53 -13.33 -17.97 -3.89
CA ASN A 53 -14.47 -17.78 -3.00
C ASN A 53 -14.63 -19.02 -2.09
N ASP A 54 -15.69 -19.04 -1.28
CA ASP A 54 -15.95 -20.14 -0.34
C ASP A 54 -16.25 -21.47 -1.04
N GLU A 55 -16.60 -21.43 -2.32
CA GLU A 55 -16.90 -22.62 -3.13
C GLU A 55 -15.71 -23.07 -3.97
N ASP A 56 -14.53 -22.52 -3.72
CA ASP A 56 -13.29 -22.78 -4.46
C ASP A 56 -13.34 -22.36 -5.93
N ASP A 57 -14.25 -21.46 -6.28
CA ASP A 57 -14.31 -20.87 -7.61
C ASP A 57 -13.48 -19.58 -7.67
N MET A 58 -12.79 -19.39 -8.77
CA MET A 58 -12.07 -18.14 -9.01
C MET A 58 -13.05 -17.05 -9.40
N ILE A 59 -13.05 -15.98 -8.62
CA ILE A 59 -13.85 -14.79 -8.91
C ILE A 59 -12.93 -13.59 -9.01
N SER A 60 -13.38 -12.59 -9.75
CA SER A 60 -12.65 -11.33 -9.85
C SER A 60 -13.22 -10.34 -8.86
N GLU A 61 -12.35 -9.76 -8.05
CA GLU A 61 -12.71 -8.71 -7.10
C GLU A 61 -11.88 -7.47 -7.35
N MET A 62 -12.51 -6.32 -7.12
CA MET A 62 -11.80 -5.05 -7.19
C MET A 62 -11.03 -4.82 -5.91
N ASP A 63 -9.75 -4.46 -6.05
CA ASP A 63 -8.90 -4.08 -4.95
C ASP A 63 -8.46 -2.64 -5.16
N GLN A 64 -8.08 -1.98 -4.08
CA GLN A 64 -7.47 -0.67 -4.11
C GLN A 64 -6.07 -0.79 -3.52
N LEU A 65 -5.08 -0.37 -4.28
CA LEU A 65 -3.72 -0.29 -3.77
C LEU A 65 -3.39 1.16 -3.45
N VAL A 66 -2.76 1.36 -2.31
CA VAL A 66 -2.11 2.63 -2.00
C VAL A 66 -0.63 2.43 -2.23
N LEU A 67 -0.08 3.21 -3.15
CA LEU A 67 1.35 3.20 -3.41
C LEU A 67 1.96 4.44 -2.78
N ILE A 68 2.93 4.23 -1.89
CA ILE A 68 3.69 5.30 -1.27
C ILE A 68 5.10 5.22 -1.82
N ARG A 69 5.51 6.23 -2.55
CA ARG A 69 6.89 6.35 -3.04
C ARG A 69 7.64 7.29 -2.11
N TYR A 70 8.76 6.84 -1.61
CA TYR A 70 9.54 7.62 -0.67
C TYR A 70 11.03 7.37 -0.87
N ARG A 71 11.83 8.29 -0.34
CA ARG A 71 13.29 8.18 -0.37
C ARG A 71 13.76 7.60 0.95
N ALA A 72 14.52 6.56 0.86
CA ALA A 72 15.13 5.94 2.03
C ALA A 72 16.64 6.16 1.98
N GLU A 73 17.20 6.40 3.14
CA GLU A 73 18.63 6.55 3.27
C GLU A 73 19.26 5.15 3.36
N MET A 74 20.27 4.90 2.54
CA MET A 74 21.02 3.65 2.65
C MET A 74 21.96 3.75 3.84
N GLU A 75 21.82 2.80 4.75
CA GLU A 75 22.72 2.74 5.88
C GLU A 75 24.10 2.27 5.40
N PRO A 76 25.16 2.93 5.81
CA PRO A 76 26.50 2.46 5.51
C PRO A 76 26.75 1.15 6.26
N GLU A 77 27.27 0.19 5.54
CA GLU A 77 27.70 -1.06 6.15
C GLU A 77 29.09 -0.93 6.75
#